data_e6e5c08843adfcd44e905c1f472efb8a
#
_entry.id   e6e5c08843adfcd44e905c1f472efb8a
#
_cell.length_a   1.000
_cell.length_b   1.000
_cell.length_c   1.000
_cell.angle_alpha   90.00
_cell.angle_beta   90.00
_cell.angle_gamma   90.00
#
_symmetry.space_group_name_H-M   'P 1'
#
loop_
_entity.id
_entity.type
_entity.pdbx_description
1 polymer ?
#
loop_
_entity_poly.entity_id
_entity_poly.type
_entity_poly.pdbx_seq_one_letter_code
_entity_poly.pdbx_strand_id
1 'polypeptide(L)'
;MKSIKALFFLTTVFLFLNACQTVTTKIDKTTEQEKKELSQWLEKSESDLKSFFGQPDKVEFLKTRNRNYVYITNRYKIKCERKFEINPKNMVVGFSSKNCF
;
A
#
# COMPACT_ATOMS: atom_id res chain seq x y z
N MET A 1 -0.33 -44.48 26.21
CA MET A 1 -0.54 -44.57 24.76
C MET A 1 -1.52 -43.56 24.19
N LYS A 2 -2.60 -43.22 24.91
CA LYS A 2 -3.56 -42.19 24.45
C LYS A 2 -2.99 -40.78 24.36
N SER A 3 -2.03 -40.43 25.23
CA SER A 3 -1.39 -39.09 25.26
C SER A 3 -0.48 -38.85 24.05
N ILE A 4 0.16 -39.86 23.49
CA ILE A 4 1.07 -39.76 22.33
C ILE A 4 0.28 -39.39 21.07
N LYS A 5 -0.90 -39.99 20.87
CA LYS A 5 -1.76 -39.71 19.72
C LYS A 5 -2.32 -38.30 19.76
N ALA A 6 -2.68 -37.82 20.93
CA ALA A 6 -3.18 -36.42 21.12
C ALA A 6 -2.07 -35.42 20.85
N LEU A 7 -0.85 -35.70 21.29
CA LEU A 7 0.31 -34.82 21.02
C LEU A 7 0.64 -34.75 19.54
N PHE A 8 0.55 -35.85 18.81
CA PHE A 8 0.82 -35.90 17.38
C PHE A 8 -0.21 -35.09 16.59
N PHE A 9 -1.47 -35.18 16.98
CA PHE A 9 -2.54 -34.40 16.34
C PHE A 9 -2.37 -32.90 16.55
N LEU A 10 -2.00 -32.47 17.75
CA LEU A 10 -1.72 -31.08 18.07
C LEU A 10 -0.54 -30.51 17.24
N THR A 11 0.51 -31.30 17.04
CA THR A 11 1.67 -30.90 16.27
C THR A 11 1.32 -30.71 14.79
N THR A 12 0.46 -31.54 14.23
CA THR A 12 0.04 -31.44 12.83
C THR A 12 -0.81 -30.18 12.59
N VAL A 13 -1.72 -29.84 13.50
CA VAL A 13 -2.54 -28.62 13.42
C VAL A 13 -1.66 -27.37 13.49
N PHE A 14 -0.63 -27.39 14.30
CA PHE A 14 0.30 -26.24 14.44
C PHE A 14 1.08 -25.96 13.15
N LEU A 15 1.46 -27.00 12.41
CA LEU A 15 2.14 -26.85 11.13
C LEU A 15 1.27 -26.17 10.07
N PHE A 16 -0.02 -26.44 10.04
CA PHE A 16 -0.97 -25.79 9.12
C PHE A 16 -1.10 -24.31 9.39
N LEU A 17 -1.13 -23.89 10.65
CA LEU A 17 -1.23 -22.48 11.04
C LEU A 17 0.03 -21.69 10.60
N ASN A 18 1.21 -22.27 10.69
CA ASN A 18 2.45 -21.66 10.25
C ASN A 18 2.48 -21.41 8.73
N ALA A 19 1.94 -22.31 7.93
CA ALA A 19 1.86 -22.15 6.48
C ALA A 19 1.00 -20.93 6.09
N CYS A 20 -0.14 -20.74 6.74
CA CYS A 20 -1.02 -19.58 6.52
C CYS A 20 -0.33 -18.26 6.88
N GLN A 21 0.41 -18.21 7.99
CA GLN A 21 1.14 -17.02 8.42
C GLN A 21 2.24 -16.62 7.43
N THR A 22 2.91 -17.58 6.81
CA THR A 22 3.96 -17.32 5.83
C THR A 22 3.41 -16.59 4.59
N VAL A 23 2.24 -16.99 4.10
CA VAL A 23 1.60 -16.35 2.95
C VAL A 23 1.19 -14.90 3.29
N THR A 24 0.59 -14.68 4.45
CA THR A 24 0.19 -13.36 4.93
C THR A 24 1.40 -12.44 5.06
N THR A 25 2.54 -12.94 5.56
CA THR A 25 3.77 -12.16 5.71
C THR A 25 4.30 -11.65 4.37
N LYS A 26 4.22 -12.44 3.31
CA LYS A 26 4.67 -12.01 1.97
C LYS A 26 3.83 -10.86 1.42
N ILE A 27 2.52 -10.92 1.59
CA ILE A 27 1.59 -9.86 1.16
C ILE A 27 1.88 -8.57 1.95
N ASP A 28 2.07 -8.67 3.26
CA ASP A 28 2.36 -7.53 4.12
C ASP A 28 3.68 -6.83 3.74
N LYS A 29 4.72 -7.58 3.39
CA LYS A 29 6.00 -7.04 2.95
C LYS A 29 5.86 -6.22 1.67
N THR A 30 5.07 -6.70 0.70
CA THR A 30 4.85 -5.98 -0.56
C THR A 30 4.11 -4.66 -0.31
N THR A 31 3.10 -4.66 0.56
CA THR A 31 2.34 -3.48 0.94
C THR A 31 3.21 -2.47 1.71
N GLU A 32 4.05 -2.94 2.62
CA GLU A 32 4.99 -2.09 3.37
C GLU A 32 6.01 -1.43 2.45
N GLN A 33 6.52 -2.16 1.46
CA GLN A 33 7.46 -1.61 0.48
C GLN A 33 6.83 -0.51 -0.35
N GLU A 34 5.59 -0.69 -0.80
CA GLU A 34 4.84 0.34 -1.53
C GLU A 34 4.64 1.59 -0.67
N LYS A 35 4.25 1.43 0.59
CA LYS A 35 4.12 2.54 1.54
C LYS A 35 5.44 3.25 1.77
N LYS A 36 6.54 2.52 1.88
CA LYS A 36 7.87 3.08 2.07
C LYS A 36 8.30 3.92 0.87
N GLU A 37 8.05 3.45 -0.34
CA GLU A 37 8.35 4.18 -1.56
C GLU A 37 7.55 5.47 -1.67
N LEU A 38 6.25 5.41 -1.36
CA LEU A 38 5.39 6.57 -1.44
C LEU A 38 5.65 7.56 -0.31
N SER A 39 6.09 7.09 0.87
CA SER A 39 6.38 7.97 2.00
C SER A 39 7.53 8.93 1.74
N GLN A 40 8.41 8.64 0.79
CA GLN A 40 9.49 9.53 0.37
C GLN A 40 8.98 10.86 -0.17
N TRP A 41 7.73 10.90 -0.64
CA TRP A 41 7.13 12.09 -1.22
C TRP A 41 6.53 13.03 -0.18
N LEU A 42 6.38 12.58 1.07
CA LEU A 42 5.89 13.43 2.14
C LEU A 42 6.83 14.63 2.34
N GLU A 43 6.26 15.81 2.48
CA GLU A 43 6.97 17.09 2.62
C GLU A 43 7.72 17.56 1.36
N LYS A 44 7.57 16.84 0.25
CA LYS A 44 8.11 17.30 -1.04
C LYS A 44 7.11 18.23 -1.72
N SER A 45 7.62 19.04 -2.64
CA SER A 45 6.78 20.00 -3.36
C SER A 45 5.95 19.34 -4.46
N GLU A 46 4.85 20.01 -4.83
CA GLU A 46 4.04 19.64 -5.99
C GLU A 46 4.88 19.54 -7.27
N SER A 47 5.82 20.49 -7.44
CA SER A 47 6.71 20.50 -8.61
C SER A 47 7.56 19.25 -8.70
N ASP A 48 8.12 18.80 -7.57
CA ASP A 48 8.92 17.58 -7.53
C ASP A 48 8.08 16.36 -7.87
N LEU A 49 6.87 16.29 -7.35
CA LEU A 49 5.94 15.20 -7.63
C LEU A 49 5.60 15.13 -9.13
N LYS A 50 5.28 16.26 -9.75
CA LYS A 50 4.98 16.33 -11.17
C LYS A 50 6.20 16.01 -12.06
N SER A 51 7.40 16.36 -11.60
CA SER A 51 8.62 16.05 -12.32
C SER A 51 8.87 14.54 -12.40
N PHE A 52 8.47 13.81 -11.39
CA PHE A 52 8.65 12.36 -11.32
C PHE A 52 7.49 11.60 -11.96
N PHE A 53 6.26 11.91 -11.58
CA PHE A 53 5.07 11.16 -12.03
C PHE A 53 4.39 11.78 -13.26
N GLY A 54 4.73 13.00 -13.62
CA GLY A 54 4.06 13.73 -14.69
C GLY A 54 2.78 14.40 -14.19
N GLN A 55 1.92 14.79 -15.12
CA GLN A 55 0.64 15.38 -14.77
C GLN A 55 -0.30 14.33 -14.21
N PRO A 56 -1.07 14.63 -13.16
CA PRO A 56 -2.03 13.66 -12.63
C PRO A 56 -3.15 13.38 -13.63
N ASP A 57 -3.70 12.17 -13.56
CA ASP A 57 -4.84 11.80 -14.41
C ASP A 57 -6.09 12.57 -14.03
N LYS A 58 -6.25 12.89 -12.75
CA LYS A 58 -7.30 13.78 -12.27
C LYS A 58 -6.89 14.45 -10.97
N VAL A 59 -7.56 15.56 -10.66
CA VAL A 59 -7.39 16.30 -9.40
C VAL A 59 -8.72 16.31 -8.68
N GLU A 60 -8.72 15.87 -7.42
CA GLU A 60 -9.90 15.90 -6.57
C GLU A 60 -9.73 17.01 -5.53
N PHE A 61 -10.69 17.94 -5.48
CA PHE A 61 -10.67 19.02 -4.51
C PHE A 61 -11.39 18.61 -3.24
N LEU A 62 -10.72 18.75 -2.10
CA LEU A 62 -11.25 18.37 -0.79
C LEU A 62 -11.84 19.58 -0.06
N LYS A 63 -12.73 19.33 0.90
CA LYS A 63 -13.35 20.38 1.71
C LYS A 63 -12.35 21.10 2.60
N THR A 64 -11.20 20.50 2.87
CA THR A 64 -10.13 21.04 3.73
C THR A 64 -9.22 22.04 3.01
N ARG A 65 -9.50 22.42 1.78
CA ARG A 65 -8.67 23.20 0.86
C ARG A 65 -7.47 22.44 0.31
N ASN A 66 -7.25 21.20 0.75
CA ASN A 66 -6.26 20.32 0.16
C ASN A 66 -6.82 19.73 -1.13
N ARG A 67 -5.96 19.18 -1.96
CA ARG A 67 -6.38 18.49 -3.18
C ARG A 67 -5.62 17.18 -3.33
N ASN A 68 -6.24 16.20 -3.95
CA ASN A 68 -5.59 14.93 -4.26
C ASN A 68 -5.19 14.91 -5.72
N TYR A 69 -3.92 14.62 -5.98
CA TYR A 69 -3.44 14.26 -7.31
C TYR A 69 -3.58 12.76 -7.47
N VAL A 70 -4.35 12.34 -8.47
CA VAL A 70 -4.66 10.93 -8.71
C VAL A 70 -3.90 10.44 -9.94
N TYR A 71 -3.09 9.42 -9.75
CA TYR A 71 -2.33 8.77 -10.81
C TYR A 71 -2.85 7.34 -10.99
N ILE A 72 -3.21 7.00 -12.21
CA ILE A 72 -3.83 5.71 -12.52
C ILE A 72 -2.92 4.95 -13.48
N THR A 73 -2.57 3.72 -13.11
CA THR A 73 -1.84 2.81 -13.98
C THR A 73 -2.60 1.50 -14.09
N ASN A 74 -2.56 0.88 -15.26
CA ASN A 74 -3.21 -0.40 -15.48
C ASN A 74 -2.13 -1.47 -15.69
N ARG A 75 -2.24 -2.55 -14.94
CA ARG A 75 -1.33 -3.69 -15.06
C ARG A 75 -2.15 -4.98 -14.93
N TYR A 76 -2.06 -5.84 -15.93
CA TYR A 76 -2.82 -7.11 -15.96
C TYR A 76 -4.33 -6.91 -15.72
N LYS A 77 -4.92 -5.89 -16.35
CA LYS A 77 -6.34 -5.52 -16.18
C LYS A 77 -6.70 -5.05 -14.76
N ILE A 78 -5.71 -4.87 -13.89
CA ILE A 78 -5.90 -4.33 -12.55
C ILE A 78 -5.53 -2.85 -12.58
N LYS A 79 -6.46 -2.02 -12.10
CA LYS A 79 -6.27 -0.58 -12.04
C LYS A 79 -5.61 -0.21 -10.72
N CYS A 80 -4.36 0.25 -10.79
CA CYS A 80 -3.64 0.80 -9.64
C CYS A 80 -3.94 2.29 -9.54
N GLU A 81 -4.35 2.76 -8.38
CA GLU A 81 -4.68 4.15 -8.14
C GLU A 81 -3.84 4.67 -6.97
N ARG A 82 -2.97 5.65 -7.26
CA ARG A 82 -2.14 6.33 -6.26
C ARG A 82 -2.64 7.75 -6.11
N LYS A 83 -2.86 8.18 -4.86
CA LYS A 83 -3.32 9.53 -4.54
C LYS A 83 -2.30 10.21 -3.64
N PHE A 84 -1.97 11.45 -3.98
CA PHE A 84 -1.12 12.30 -3.15
C PHE A 84 -1.93 13.52 -2.73
N GLU A 85 -2.05 13.73 -1.42
CA GLU A 85 -2.74 14.90 -0.89
C GLU A 85 -1.79 16.08 -0.84
N ILE A 86 -2.19 17.18 -1.46
CA ILE A 86 -1.40 18.39 -1.58
C ILE A 86 -2.09 19.50 -0.77
N ASN A 87 -1.34 20.18 0.08
CA ASN A 87 -1.88 21.29 0.89
C ASN A 87 -1.87 22.61 0.10
N PRO A 88 -2.49 23.68 0.63
CA PRO A 88 -2.49 24.99 -0.05
C PRO A 88 -1.10 25.60 -0.26
N LYS A 89 -0.08 25.12 0.44
CA LYS A 89 1.32 25.55 0.25
C LYS A 89 2.03 24.74 -0.84
N ASN A 90 1.29 23.90 -1.57
CA ASN A 90 1.81 23.05 -2.66
C ASN A 90 2.83 22.01 -2.18
N MET A 91 2.59 21.44 -1.01
CA MET A 91 3.42 20.37 -0.46
C MET A 91 2.61 19.10 -0.25
N VAL A 92 3.25 17.97 -0.44
CA VAL A 92 2.64 16.64 -0.23
C VAL A 92 2.53 16.38 1.27
N VAL A 93 1.31 16.18 1.76
CA VAL A 93 1.03 15.94 3.18
C VAL A 93 0.44 14.56 3.45
N GLY A 94 0.10 13.81 2.43
CA GLY A 94 -0.44 12.47 2.59
C GLY A 94 -0.38 11.68 1.29
N PHE A 95 -0.57 10.39 1.40
CA PHE A 95 -0.63 9.50 0.24
C PHE A 95 -1.51 8.30 0.53
N SER A 96 -2.04 7.68 -0.51
CA SER A 96 -2.72 6.40 -0.43
C SER A 96 -2.56 5.66 -1.76
N SER A 97 -2.63 4.34 -1.71
CA SER A 97 -2.59 3.52 -2.91
C SER A 97 -3.62 2.40 -2.81
N LYS A 98 -4.18 2.04 -3.96
CA LYS A 98 -5.20 1.00 -4.07
C LYS A 98 -4.85 0.10 -5.26
N ASN A 99 -4.76 -1.20 -4.99
CA ASN A 99 -4.44 -2.23 -6.00
C ASN A 99 -3.09 -2.01 -6.68
N CYS A 100 -2.11 -1.48 -5.95
CA CYS A 100 -0.75 -1.27 -6.44
C CYS A 100 0.19 -2.32 -5.84
N PHE A 101 0.68 -3.20 -6.67
CA PHE A 101 1.57 -4.29 -6.25
C PHE A 101 2.88 -4.24 -7.00
#